data_9706b5c2531b10030f8938df3f263420
#
_entry.id   9706b5c2531b10030f8938df3f263420
#
_cell.length_a   1.000
_cell.length_b   1.000
_cell.length_c   1.000
_cell.angle_alpha   90.00
_cell.angle_beta   90.00
_cell.angle_gamma   90.00
#
_symmetry.space_group_name_H-M   'P 1'
#
loop_
_entity.id
_entity.type
_entity.pdbx_description
1 polymer ?
#
loop_
_entity_poly.entity_id
_entity_poly.type
_entity_poly.pdbx_seq_one_letter_code
_entity_poly.pdbx_strand_id
1 'polypeptide(L)'
;MTVLSHYKRLSLLIACSLLAGATLSPAMAAEMAGQKVQVRGVVESVNGQQLTIKSREGSEVSLAMKPGAMVSAVAKASISDIKKGDYVGIASLPKAGGGDGALEVLIFPAQLKGAGEGNFSWDLKPGSSMTNATVANSVTSVDNSEVTVSYHGHQKKIAIPAGTPVVTLAAATPDDLKPGTTVFVPAEKGADGKLTAGNIIVGKNGVVPPM
;
A
#
# COMPACT_ATOMS: atom_id res chain seq x y z
N MET A 1 66.75 49.21 -40.91
CA MET A 1 66.82 50.03 -39.64
C MET A 1 65.61 49.71 -38.77
N THR A 2 65.84 48.99 -37.91
CA THR A 2 65.53 48.74 -36.49
C THR A 2 64.59 49.74 -35.81
N VAL A 3 63.51 49.31 -35.22
CA VAL A 3 63.09 49.73 -33.86
C VAL A 3 62.13 48.66 -33.26
N LEU A 4 62.55 48.05 -32.19
CA LEU A 4 61.76 47.25 -31.30
C LEU A 4 60.72 48.10 -30.51
N SER A 5 59.51 47.58 -30.35
CA SER A 5 58.62 48.10 -29.31
C SER A 5 58.02 46.93 -28.51
N HIS A 6 58.34 46.95 -27.23
CA HIS A 6 57.92 45.99 -26.22
C HIS A 6 56.45 46.33 -25.81
N TYR A 7 55.54 45.38 -25.93
CA TYR A 7 54.24 45.44 -25.24
C TYR A 7 54.21 44.43 -24.11
N LYS A 8 54.16 44.97 -22.87
CA LYS A 8 53.91 44.26 -21.63
C LYS A 8 52.51 43.63 -21.63
N ARG A 9 52.47 42.31 -21.51
CA ARG A 9 51.23 41.57 -21.33
C ARG A 9 50.75 41.70 -19.87
N LEU A 10 49.64 42.34 -19.63
CA LEU A 10 48.94 42.43 -18.35
C LEU A 10 48.01 41.22 -18.29
N SER A 11 48.35 40.26 -17.43
CA SER A 11 47.54 39.08 -17.19
C SER A 11 46.43 39.40 -16.20
N LEU A 12 45.17 39.42 -16.68
CA LEU A 12 44.00 39.58 -15.87
C LEU A 12 43.54 38.18 -15.40
N LEU A 13 43.73 37.87 -14.14
CA LEU A 13 43.23 36.65 -13.48
C LEU A 13 41.76 36.85 -13.18
N ILE A 14 40.88 36.18 -13.96
CA ILE A 14 39.45 36.05 -13.63
C ILE A 14 39.31 34.83 -12.72
N ALA A 15 39.03 35.07 -11.45
CA ALA A 15 38.64 34.04 -10.49
C ALA A 15 37.17 33.65 -10.76
N CYS A 16 36.94 32.52 -11.42
CA CYS A 16 35.62 31.88 -11.48
C CYS A 16 35.34 31.15 -10.15
N SER A 17 34.55 31.79 -9.29
CA SER A 17 33.95 31.14 -8.12
C SER A 17 32.86 30.14 -8.60
N LEU A 18 33.18 28.86 -8.61
CA LEU A 18 32.23 27.76 -8.77
C LEU A 18 31.35 27.65 -7.52
N LEU A 19 30.10 28.18 -7.62
CA LEU A 19 29.03 27.79 -6.70
C LEU A 19 28.66 26.32 -7.03
N ALA A 20 29.17 25.39 -6.26
CA ALA A 20 28.67 24.02 -6.27
C ALA A 20 27.30 23.99 -5.59
N GLY A 21 26.24 24.17 -6.36
CA GLY A 21 24.88 23.87 -5.94
C GLY A 21 24.76 22.36 -5.71
N ALA A 22 24.67 21.93 -4.45
CA ALA A 22 24.36 20.57 -4.11
C ALA A 22 22.92 20.27 -4.52
N THR A 23 22.70 19.75 -5.70
CA THR A 23 21.43 19.16 -6.11
C THR A 23 21.28 17.84 -5.35
N LEU A 24 20.45 17.81 -4.31
CA LEU A 24 20.04 16.58 -3.64
C LEU A 24 19.41 15.66 -4.71
N SER A 25 20.08 14.55 -4.99
CA SER A 25 19.62 13.55 -5.94
C SER A 25 18.26 13.01 -5.53
N PRO A 26 17.29 12.81 -6.44
CA PRO A 26 15.98 12.26 -6.12
C PRO A 26 16.04 10.84 -5.48
N ALA A 27 17.15 10.13 -5.61
CA ALA A 27 17.41 8.87 -4.92
C ALA A 27 17.47 8.99 -3.41
N MET A 28 17.99 10.10 -2.84
CA MET A 28 18.00 10.31 -1.40
C MET A 28 16.61 10.65 -0.84
N ALA A 29 15.72 11.25 -1.63
CA ALA A 29 14.34 11.50 -1.20
C ALA A 29 13.50 10.19 -1.15
N ALA A 30 13.82 9.22 -2.00
CA ALA A 30 13.17 7.91 -1.99
C ALA A 30 13.63 7.03 -0.80
N GLU A 31 14.87 7.21 -0.33
CA GLU A 31 15.41 6.49 0.82
C GLU A 31 14.87 7.03 2.17
N MET A 32 14.38 8.27 2.19
CA MET A 32 13.68 8.86 3.34
C MET A 32 12.20 8.48 3.43
N ALA A 33 11.59 7.94 2.35
CA ALA A 33 10.28 7.32 2.40
C ALA A 33 10.43 5.94 3.04
N GLY A 34 9.92 5.74 4.25
CA GLY A 34 10.03 4.49 5.00
C GLY A 34 9.60 3.28 4.17
N GLN A 35 10.28 2.15 4.34
CA GLN A 35 9.92 0.89 3.69
C GLN A 35 8.51 0.47 4.11
N LYS A 36 7.62 0.23 3.15
CA LYS A 36 6.27 -0.28 3.44
C LYS A 36 6.34 -1.73 3.91
N VAL A 37 5.66 -2.02 5.01
CA VAL A 37 5.58 -3.34 5.63
C VAL A 37 4.12 -3.63 5.96
N GLN A 38 3.63 -4.80 5.61
CA GLN A 38 2.29 -5.25 5.98
C GLN A 38 2.37 -6.13 7.22
N VAL A 39 1.78 -5.68 8.33
CA VAL A 39 1.71 -6.45 9.56
C VAL A 39 0.32 -7.06 9.70
N ARG A 40 0.26 -8.38 9.81
CA ARG A 40 -0.97 -9.15 10.02
C ARG A 40 -0.85 -9.97 11.28
N GLY A 41 -1.86 -9.95 12.12
CA GLY A 41 -1.79 -10.71 13.36
C GLY A 41 -2.92 -10.41 14.32
N VAL A 42 -2.65 -10.69 15.57
CA VAL A 42 -3.58 -10.46 16.68
C VAL A 42 -2.96 -9.46 17.64
N VAL A 43 -3.75 -8.48 18.06
CA VAL A 43 -3.32 -7.49 19.06
C VAL A 43 -3.04 -8.20 20.38
N GLU A 44 -1.86 -8.01 20.93
CA GLU A 44 -1.49 -8.46 22.27
C GLU A 44 -1.67 -7.35 23.30
N SER A 45 -1.29 -6.12 22.95
CA SER A 45 -1.47 -4.96 23.82
C SER A 45 -1.58 -3.64 23.09
N VAL A 46 -2.24 -2.68 23.70
CA VAL A 46 -2.32 -1.28 23.28
C VAL A 46 -1.97 -0.41 24.47
N ASN A 47 -0.86 0.34 24.40
CA ASN A 47 -0.37 1.21 25.46
C ASN A 47 -0.17 2.62 24.90
N GLY A 48 -1.18 3.46 25.02
CA GLY A 48 -1.18 4.79 24.39
C GLY A 48 -1.07 4.66 22.87
N GLN A 49 0.01 5.16 22.31
CA GLN A 49 0.29 5.05 20.85
C GLN A 49 1.10 3.79 20.48
N GLN A 50 1.50 2.97 21.45
CA GLN A 50 2.25 1.75 21.18
C GLN A 50 1.29 0.57 21.00
N LEU A 51 1.40 -0.10 19.87
CA LEU A 51 0.63 -1.30 19.53
C LEU A 51 1.59 -2.48 19.41
N THR A 52 1.29 -3.56 20.16
CA THR A 52 2.01 -4.83 20.07
C THR A 52 1.10 -5.87 19.42
N ILE A 53 1.60 -6.55 18.42
CA ILE A 53 0.88 -7.52 17.60
C ILE A 53 1.67 -8.82 17.58
N LYS A 54 1.03 -9.93 17.87
CA LYS A 54 1.55 -11.25 17.52
C LYS A 54 1.25 -11.50 16.05
N SER A 55 2.31 -11.50 15.21
CA SER A 55 2.14 -11.70 13.79
C SER A 55 1.62 -13.10 13.47
N ARG A 56 1.05 -13.28 12.29
CA ARG A 56 0.59 -14.62 11.84
C ARG A 56 1.75 -15.63 11.70
N GLU A 57 2.99 -15.15 11.57
CA GLU A 57 4.22 -15.95 11.56
C GLU A 57 4.70 -16.30 12.99
N GLY A 58 4.00 -15.81 14.04
CA GLY A 58 4.30 -16.09 15.44
C GLY A 58 5.28 -15.13 16.11
N SER A 59 5.80 -14.14 15.40
CA SER A 59 6.71 -13.13 15.96
C SER A 59 5.94 -11.99 16.62
N GLU A 60 6.51 -11.43 17.69
CA GLU A 60 6.02 -10.19 18.28
C GLU A 60 6.49 -8.99 17.44
N VAL A 61 5.56 -8.13 17.07
CA VAL A 61 5.80 -6.90 16.31
C VAL A 61 5.27 -5.72 17.09
N SER A 62 6.17 -4.81 17.45
CA SER A 62 5.81 -3.54 18.07
C SER A 62 5.85 -2.40 17.06
N LEU A 63 4.83 -1.56 17.05
CA LEU A 63 4.77 -0.38 16.20
C LEU A 63 4.14 0.81 16.93
N ALA A 64 4.50 2.02 16.50
CA ALA A 64 3.92 3.24 16.98
C ALA A 64 2.77 3.71 16.06
N MET A 65 1.61 3.96 16.63
CA MET A 65 0.51 4.63 15.94
C MET A 65 0.83 6.11 15.77
N LYS A 66 0.72 6.64 14.56
CA LYS A 66 0.90 8.08 14.30
C LYS A 66 -0.20 8.87 15.03
N PRO A 67 0.07 10.11 15.47
CA PRO A 67 -0.99 10.98 15.97
C PRO A 67 -2.13 11.09 14.95
N GLY A 68 -3.36 10.85 15.37
CA GLY A 68 -4.52 10.85 14.46
C GLY A 68 -4.64 9.59 13.60
N ALA A 69 -3.96 8.50 13.95
CA ALA A 69 -4.12 7.22 13.26
C ALA A 69 -5.60 6.81 13.22
N MET A 70 -6.04 6.38 12.04
CA MET A 70 -7.42 5.94 11.82
C MET A 70 -7.56 4.45 12.10
N VAL A 71 -8.63 4.07 12.78
CA VAL A 71 -9.05 2.68 12.95
C VAL A 71 -10.28 2.45 12.10
N SER A 72 -10.21 1.46 11.21
CA SER A 72 -11.33 1.01 10.38
C SER A 72 -11.60 -0.46 10.67
N ALA A 73 -12.83 -0.91 10.52
CA ALA A 73 -13.17 -2.31 10.60
C ALA A 73 -13.44 -2.91 9.23
N VAL A 74 -13.41 -4.23 9.12
CA VAL A 74 -13.95 -4.93 7.98
C VAL A 74 -15.33 -5.50 8.30
N ALA A 75 -16.22 -5.43 7.31
CA ALA A 75 -17.51 -6.08 7.33
C ALA A 75 -17.60 -7.10 6.19
N LYS A 76 -18.31 -8.20 6.43
CA LYS A 76 -18.55 -9.21 5.39
C LYS A 76 -19.36 -8.58 4.26
N ALA A 77 -18.93 -8.84 3.04
CA ALA A 77 -19.64 -8.55 1.82
C ALA A 77 -19.75 -9.81 0.96
N SER A 78 -20.40 -9.70 -0.18
CA SER A 78 -20.57 -10.77 -1.14
C SER A 78 -20.12 -10.34 -2.53
N ILE A 79 -19.89 -11.31 -3.39
CA ILE A 79 -19.56 -11.06 -4.80
C ILE A 79 -20.65 -10.24 -5.52
N SER A 80 -21.92 -10.45 -5.13
CA SER A 80 -23.06 -9.71 -5.68
C SER A 80 -23.09 -8.23 -5.29
N ASP A 81 -22.31 -7.85 -4.29
CA ASP A 81 -22.18 -6.44 -3.88
C ASP A 81 -21.20 -5.67 -4.77
N ILE A 82 -20.36 -6.38 -5.54
CA ILE A 82 -19.43 -5.76 -6.49
C ILE A 82 -20.18 -5.25 -7.72
N LYS A 83 -20.23 -3.94 -7.89
CA LYS A 83 -20.94 -3.26 -8.96
C LYS A 83 -19.99 -2.57 -9.92
N LYS A 84 -20.42 -2.38 -11.16
CA LYS A 84 -19.72 -1.52 -12.11
C LYS A 84 -19.58 -0.12 -11.54
N GLY A 85 -18.34 0.41 -11.57
CA GLY A 85 -17.99 1.72 -11.03
C GLY A 85 -17.48 1.70 -9.61
N ASP A 86 -17.61 0.57 -8.87
CA ASP A 86 -17.00 0.40 -7.56
C ASP A 86 -15.49 0.43 -7.67
N TYR A 87 -14.85 0.83 -6.59
CA TYR A 87 -13.41 0.75 -6.43
C TYR A 87 -13.06 -0.43 -5.52
N VAL A 88 -12.19 -1.32 -6.00
CA VAL A 88 -11.87 -2.58 -5.33
C VAL A 88 -10.37 -2.78 -5.20
N GLY A 89 -9.95 -3.44 -4.13
CA GLY A 89 -8.63 -4.02 -3.97
C GLY A 89 -8.75 -5.53 -4.10
N ILE A 90 -8.05 -6.14 -5.05
CA ILE A 90 -8.10 -7.58 -5.28
C ILE A 90 -6.69 -8.16 -5.17
N ALA A 91 -6.45 -8.96 -4.13
CA ALA A 91 -5.27 -9.81 -4.10
C ALA A 91 -5.51 -11.01 -4.99
N SER A 92 -4.59 -11.31 -5.90
CA SER A 92 -4.75 -12.38 -6.89
C SER A 92 -3.45 -13.12 -7.17
N LEU A 93 -3.58 -14.34 -7.67
CA LEU A 93 -2.49 -15.16 -8.20
C LEU A 93 -2.74 -15.50 -9.66
N PRO A 94 -1.68 -15.58 -10.49
CA PRO A 94 -1.79 -16.15 -11.83
C PRO A 94 -2.32 -17.59 -11.78
N LYS A 95 -3.22 -17.94 -12.71
CA LYS A 95 -3.76 -19.30 -12.86
C LYS A 95 -3.00 -20.08 -13.91
N ALA A 96 -2.91 -21.39 -13.76
CA ALA A 96 -2.26 -22.30 -14.72
C ALA A 96 -2.86 -22.21 -16.15
N GLY A 97 -4.15 -21.89 -16.28
CA GLY A 97 -4.84 -21.72 -17.57
C GLY A 97 -4.84 -20.30 -18.12
N GLY A 98 -4.04 -19.40 -17.54
CA GLY A 98 -4.03 -17.96 -17.87
C GLY A 98 -5.04 -17.14 -17.06
N GLY A 99 -4.81 -15.82 -17.05
CA GLY A 99 -5.54 -14.88 -16.22
C GLY A 99 -5.20 -15.02 -14.74
N ASP A 100 -5.92 -14.32 -13.89
CA ASP A 100 -5.72 -14.28 -12.44
C ASP A 100 -6.92 -14.86 -11.69
N GLY A 101 -6.65 -15.44 -10.52
CA GLY A 101 -7.66 -15.88 -9.56
C GLY A 101 -7.55 -15.06 -8.27
N ALA A 102 -8.66 -14.46 -7.83
CA ALA A 102 -8.71 -13.71 -6.59
C ALA A 102 -8.47 -14.62 -5.38
N LEU A 103 -7.66 -14.12 -4.46
CA LEU A 103 -7.47 -14.68 -3.11
C LEU A 103 -8.43 -14.00 -2.12
N GLU A 104 -8.72 -12.72 -2.36
CA GLU A 104 -9.57 -11.88 -1.54
C GLU A 104 -10.00 -10.64 -2.31
N VAL A 105 -11.12 -10.04 -1.93
CA VAL A 105 -11.63 -8.78 -2.50
C VAL A 105 -12.04 -7.84 -1.38
N LEU A 106 -11.52 -6.62 -1.44
CA LEU A 106 -11.97 -5.48 -0.63
C LEU A 106 -12.76 -4.51 -1.52
N ILE A 107 -13.99 -4.22 -1.14
CA ILE A 107 -14.77 -3.14 -1.75
C ILE A 107 -14.51 -1.87 -0.96
N PHE A 108 -13.90 -0.87 -1.58
CA PHE A 108 -13.62 0.40 -0.91
C PHE A 108 -14.88 1.27 -0.83
N PRO A 109 -15.08 2.00 0.27
CA PRO A 109 -16.10 3.04 0.30
C PRO A 109 -15.78 4.15 -0.71
N ALA A 110 -16.79 4.85 -1.19
CA ALA A 110 -16.67 5.85 -2.25
C ALA A 110 -15.62 6.94 -1.98
N GLN A 111 -15.42 7.29 -0.71
CA GLN A 111 -14.45 8.29 -0.26
C GLN A 111 -12.99 7.88 -0.50
N LEU A 112 -12.73 6.58 -0.62
CA LEU A 112 -11.41 6.01 -0.88
C LEU A 112 -11.21 5.61 -2.34
N LYS A 113 -12.11 6.00 -3.23
CA LYS A 113 -11.94 5.73 -4.67
C LYS A 113 -10.66 6.36 -5.19
N GLY A 114 -9.82 5.56 -5.87
CA GLY A 114 -8.51 5.95 -6.37
C GLY A 114 -7.36 5.78 -5.38
N ALA A 115 -7.63 5.41 -4.13
CA ALA A 115 -6.58 5.20 -3.14
C ALA A 115 -5.63 4.07 -3.56
N GLY A 116 -4.35 4.39 -3.79
CA GLY A 116 -3.32 3.43 -4.17
C GLY A 116 -3.62 2.70 -5.47
N GLU A 117 -4.26 3.37 -6.45
CA GLU A 117 -4.59 2.77 -7.75
C GLU A 117 -3.36 2.13 -8.40
N GLY A 118 -3.52 0.95 -8.98
CA GLY A 118 -2.46 0.24 -9.68
C GLY A 118 -2.48 -1.27 -9.45
N ASN A 119 -1.44 -1.93 -10.00
CA ASN A 119 -1.18 -3.35 -9.79
C ASN A 119 0.27 -3.52 -9.36
N PHE A 120 0.48 -4.13 -8.20
CA PHE A 120 1.80 -4.25 -7.58
C PHE A 120 1.96 -5.57 -6.83
N SER A 121 3.21 -5.96 -6.57
CA SER A 121 3.52 -7.18 -5.80
C SER A 121 2.88 -7.13 -4.41
N TRP A 122 2.36 -8.28 -3.99
CA TRP A 122 1.68 -8.43 -2.70
C TRP A 122 2.25 -9.63 -1.94
N ASP A 123 2.23 -9.55 -0.62
CA ASP A 123 2.87 -10.55 0.24
C ASP A 123 1.89 -11.56 0.86
N LEU A 124 0.63 -11.58 0.42
CA LEU A 124 -0.37 -12.51 0.94
C LEU A 124 0.01 -13.97 0.68
N LYS A 125 0.50 -14.24 -0.54
CA LYS A 125 1.12 -15.51 -0.96
C LYS A 125 2.29 -15.24 -1.90
N PRO A 126 3.27 -16.12 -1.98
CA PRO A 126 4.35 -16.01 -2.97
C PRO A 126 3.79 -15.84 -4.39
N GLY A 127 4.24 -14.80 -5.09
CA GLY A 127 3.80 -14.47 -6.45
C GLY A 127 2.43 -13.77 -6.54
N SER A 128 1.80 -13.43 -5.41
CA SER A 128 0.55 -12.66 -5.45
C SER A 128 0.77 -11.20 -5.81
N SER A 129 -0.26 -10.60 -6.40
CA SER A 129 -0.34 -9.17 -6.67
C SER A 129 -1.60 -8.57 -6.05
N MET A 130 -1.53 -7.30 -5.66
CA MET A 130 -2.68 -6.48 -5.31
C MET A 130 -3.02 -5.59 -6.49
N THR A 131 -4.29 -5.59 -6.88
CA THR A 131 -4.82 -4.70 -7.92
C THR A 131 -5.87 -3.80 -7.29
N ASN A 132 -5.56 -2.51 -7.13
CA ASN A 132 -6.50 -1.47 -6.72
C ASN A 132 -7.01 -0.76 -7.98
N ALA A 133 -8.31 -0.89 -8.25
CA ALA A 133 -8.85 -0.51 -9.55
C ALA A 133 -10.35 -0.26 -9.51
N THR A 134 -10.87 0.42 -10.53
CA THR A 134 -12.31 0.59 -10.74
C THR A 134 -12.88 -0.60 -11.50
N VAL A 135 -14.01 -1.13 -11.04
CA VAL A 135 -14.74 -2.20 -11.72
C VAL A 135 -15.34 -1.65 -13.04
N ALA A 136 -14.81 -2.10 -14.15
CA ALA A 136 -15.29 -1.76 -15.47
C ALA A 136 -16.49 -2.63 -15.87
N ASN A 137 -16.45 -3.90 -15.49
CA ASN A 137 -17.54 -4.86 -15.68
C ASN A 137 -17.48 -5.99 -14.65
N SER A 138 -18.63 -6.54 -14.26
CA SER A 138 -18.71 -7.71 -13.41
C SER A 138 -19.67 -8.73 -14.01
N VAL A 139 -19.25 -9.98 -14.05
CA VAL A 139 -20.09 -11.12 -14.43
C VAL A 139 -20.18 -12.01 -13.19
N THR A 140 -21.39 -12.18 -12.69
CA THR A 140 -21.66 -13.02 -11.52
C THR A 140 -22.45 -14.23 -11.99
N SER A 141 -21.89 -15.42 -11.78
CA SER A 141 -22.57 -16.68 -12.01
C SER A 141 -22.33 -17.63 -10.83
N VAL A 142 -23.10 -18.69 -10.72
CA VAL A 142 -22.99 -19.65 -9.60
C VAL A 142 -21.60 -20.30 -9.56
N ASP A 143 -21.03 -20.57 -10.73
CA ASP A 143 -19.78 -21.34 -10.83
C ASP A 143 -18.57 -20.51 -11.28
N ASN A 144 -18.76 -19.37 -11.91
CA ASN A 144 -17.69 -18.55 -12.46
C ASN A 144 -18.02 -17.05 -12.38
N SER A 145 -17.64 -16.45 -11.28
CA SER A 145 -17.67 -14.99 -11.17
C SER A 145 -16.35 -14.40 -11.68
N GLU A 146 -16.43 -13.35 -12.47
CA GLU A 146 -15.29 -12.65 -13.03
C GLU A 146 -15.55 -11.14 -12.96
N VAL A 147 -14.52 -10.39 -12.63
CA VAL A 147 -14.53 -8.93 -12.73
C VAL A 147 -13.48 -8.46 -13.73
N THR A 148 -13.86 -7.48 -14.53
CA THR A 148 -12.90 -6.69 -15.31
C THR A 148 -12.69 -5.38 -14.57
N VAL A 149 -11.46 -5.10 -14.19
CA VAL A 149 -11.07 -3.88 -13.49
C VAL A 149 -10.20 -3.01 -14.40
N SER A 150 -10.24 -1.68 -14.16
CA SER A 150 -9.47 -0.70 -14.92
C SER A 150 -8.66 0.17 -13.97
N TYR A 151 -7.37 0.35 -14.26
CA TYR A 151 -6.43 1.18 -13.53
C TYR A 151 -5.41 1.80 -14.50
N HIS A 152 -5.11 3.07 -14.36
CA HIS A 152 -4.14 3.81 -15.20
C HIS A 152 -4.27 3.52 -16.72
N GLY A 153 -5.50 3.37 -17.23
CA GLY A 153 -5.75 3.05 -18.63
C GLY A 153 -5.58 1.57 -19.02
N HIS A 154 -5.12 0.72 -18.11
CA HIS A 154 -5.04 -0.72 -18.31
C HIS A 154 -6.33 -1.41 -17.85
N GLN A 155 -6.58 -2.59 -18.40
CA GLN A 155 -7.64 -3.48 -17.95
C GLN A 155 -7.08 -4.83 -17.54
N LYS A 156 -7.67 -5.43 -16.51
CA LYS A 156 -7.33 -6.76 -16.01
C LYS A 156 -8.59 -7.53 -15.70
N LYS A 157 -8.64 -8.79 -16.15
CA LYS A 157 -9.71 -9.73 -15.81
C LYS A 157 -9.24 -10.62 -14.65
N ILE A 158 -10.07 -10.73 -13.64
CA ILE A 158 -9.78 -11.52 -12.44
C ILE A 158 -10.98 -12.41 -12.14
N ALA A 159 -10.78 -13.70 -12.17
CA ALA A 159 -11.77 -14.67 -11.72
C ALA A 159 -11.89 -14.60 -10.19
N ILE A 160 -13.11 -14.73 -9.69
CA ILE A 160 -13.38 -14.76 -8.25
C ILE A 160 -13.96 -16.16 -7.94
N PRO A 161 -13.12 -17.11 -7.53
CA PRO A 161 -13.56 -18.45 -7.17
C PRO A 161 -14.62 -18.45 -6.06
N ALA A 162 -15.49 -19.44 -6.04
CA ALA A 162 -16.42 -19.64 -4.94
C ALA A 162 -15.65 -19.76 -3.61
N GLY A 163 -16.16 -19.10 -2.57
CA GLY A 163 -15.50 -19.06 -1.26
C GLY A 163 -14.40 -18.00 -1.10
N THR A 164 -14.08 -17.23 -2.16
CA THR A 164 -13.18 -16.08 -2.02
C THR A 164 -13.75 -15.09 -1.01
N PRO A 165 -12.99 -14.68 0.04
CA PRO A 165 -13.43 -13.66 0.97
C PRO A 165 -13.71 -12.34 0.25
N VAL A 166 -14.89 -11.79 0.46
CA VAL A 166 -15.27 -10.44 0.00
C VAL A 166 -15.66 -9.62 1.22
N VAL A 167 -15.02 -8.48 1.38
CA VAL A 167 -15.27 -7.57 2.51
C VAL A 167 -15.39 -6.14 2.04
N THR A 168 -15.94 -5.28 2.90
CA THR A 168 -15.90 -3.83 2.75
C THR A 168 -15.36 -3.19 4.02
N LEU A 169 -14.90 -1.94 3.94
CA LEU A 169 -14.55 -1.18 5.12
C LEU A 169 -15.80 -0.68 5.83
N ALA A 170 -15.77 -0.75 7.15
CA ALA A 170 -16.81 -0.27 8.04
C ALA A 170 -16.22 0.68 9.08
N ALA A 171 -17.09 1.46 9.72
CA ALA A 171 -16.68 2.32 10.82
C ALA A 171 -16.17 1.49 12.00
N ALA A 172 -15.09 1.97 12.58
CA ALA A 172 -14.54 1.47 13.84
C ALA A 172 -14.13 2.63 14.74
N THR A 173 -13.96 2.33 16.00
CA THR A 173 -13.46 3.26 17.02
C THR A 173 -12.16 2.72 17.61
N PRO A 174 -11.37 3.54 18.30
CA PRO A 174 -10.19 3.05 19.02
C PRO A 174 -10.50 1.90 19.99
N ASP A 175 -11.72 1.82 20.54
CA ASP A 175 -12.15 0.74 21.45
C ASP A 175 -12.28 -0.62 20.74
N ASP A 176 -12.39 -0.65 19.42
CA ASP A 176 -12.34 -1.88 18.63
C ASP A 176 -10.92 -2.45 18.55
N LEU A 177 -9.89 -1.62 18.82
CA LEU A 177 -8.49 -2.00 18.85
C LEU A 177 -8.07 -2.44 20.26
N LYS A 178 -8.27 -3.71 20.57
CA LYS A 178 -8.03 -4.29 21.91
C LYS A 178 -7.36 -5.66 21.82
N PRO A 179 -6.76 -6.16 22.91
CA PRO A 179 -6.18 -7.50 22.92
C PRO A 179 -7.14 -8.57 22.40
N GLY A 180 -6.64 -9.47 21.56
CA GLY A 180 -7.40 -10.52 20.90
C GLY A 180 -8.02 -10.11 19.56
N THR A 181 -8.00 -8.82 19.18
CA THR A 181 -8.50 -8.36 17.87
C THR A 181 -7.53 -8.71 16.76
N THR A 182 -8.03 -9.35 15.71
CA THR A 182 -7.24 -9.58 14.48
C THR A 182 -7.10 -8.27 13.70
N VAL A 183 -5.89 -7.99 13.24
CA VAL A 183 -5.58 -6.72 12.55
C VAL A 183 -4.78 -6.93 11.28
N PHE A 184 -4.97 -6.02 10.33
CA PHE A 184 -4.07 -5.73 9.24
C PHE A 184 -3.59 -4.28 9.38
N VAL A 185 -2.27 -4.08 9.36
CA VAL A 185 -1.65 -2.77 9.56
C VAL A 185 -0.65 -2.49 8.44
N PRO A 186 -0.99 -1.60 7.50
CA PRO A 186 -0.01 -1.05 6.57
C PRO A 186 0.93 -0.12 7.34
N ALA A 187 2.11 -0.61 7.67
CA ALA A 187 3.13 0.10 8.44
C ALA A 187 4.26 0.63 7.55
N GLU A 188 4.98 1.60 8.06
CA GLU A 188 6.19 2.15 7.47
C GLU A 188 7.37 1.87 8.42
N LYS A 189 8.44 1.29 7.89
CA LYS A 189 9.69 1.06 8.59
C LYS A 189 10.63 2.23 8.36
N GLY A 190 10.94 2.98 9.40
CA GLY A 190 11.89 4.08 9.35
C GLY A 190 13.34 3.60 9.20
N ALA A 191 14.25 4.52 8.92
CA ALA A 191 15.70 4.24 8.84
C ALA A 191 16.27 3.70 10.17
N ASP A 192 15.64 4.02 11.29
CA ASP A 192 15.97 3.50 12.64
C ASP A 192 15.39 2.10 12.90
N GLY A 193 14.75 1.50 11.90
CA GLY A 193 14.11 0.18 11.98
C GLY A 193 12.75 0.15 12.69
N LYS A 194 12.29 1.27 13.25
CA LYS A 194 11.01 1.35 13.94
C LYS A 194 9.85 1.36 12.94
N LEU A 195 8.76 0.71 13.34
CA LEU A 195 7.53 0.68 12.57
C LEU A 195 6.56 1.76 13.06
N THR A 196 5.94 2.46 12.12
CA THR A 196 4.87 3.43 12.39
C THR A 196 3.66 3.13 11.52
N ALA A 197 2.46 3.41 12.00
CA ALA A 197 1.22 3.23 11.24
C ALA A 197 0.27 4.42 11.41
N GLY A 198 -0.31 4.87 10.30
CA GLY A 198 -1.37 5.89 10.27
C GLY A 198 -2.76 5.30 10.07
N ASN A 199 -2.84 4.00 9.76
CA ASN A 199 -4.10 3.30 9.57
C ASN A 199 -4.02 1.88 10.14
N ILE A 200 -5.05 1.45 10.84
CA ILE A 200 -5.20 0.11 11.39
C ILE A 200 -6.56 -0.43 10.94
N ILE A 201 -6.56 -1.62 10.37
CA ILE A 201 -7.78 -2.28 9.95
C ILE A 201 -8.04 -3.45 10.89
N VAL A 202 -9.16 -3.40 11.62
CA VAL A 202 -9.51 -4.40 12.63
C VAL A 202 -10.56 -5.37 12.11
N GLY A 203 -10.44 -6.63 12.51
CA GLY A 203 -11.50 -7.62 12.35
C GLY A 203 -12.64 -7.36 13.34
N LYS A 204 -13.88 -7.46 12.86
CA LYS A 204 -15.08 -7.27 13.68
C LYS A 204 -16.11 -8.35 13.38
N ASN A 205 -16.83 -8.81 14.42
CA ASN A 205 -17.89 -9.82 14.29
C ASN A 205 -17.41 -11.13 13.62
N GLY A 206 -16.19 -11.57 13.93
CA GLY A 206 -15.62 -12.79 13.35
C GLY A 206 -15.07 -12.65 11.93
N VAL A 207 -15.14 -11.45 11.34
CA VAL A 207 -14.51 -11.18 10.04
C VAL A 207 -13.04 -10.85 10.26
N VAL A 208 -12.17 -11.61 9.64
CA VAL A 208 -10.72 -11.35 9.64
C VAL A 208 -10.42 -10.38 8.50
N PRO A 209 -9.64 -9.32 8.74
CA PRO A 209 -9.20 -8.46 7.65
C PRO A 209 -8.43 -9.31 6.63
N PRO A 210 -8.95 -9.45 5.39
CA PRO A 210 -8.17 -9.99 4.29
C PRO A 210 -7.15 -8.92 3.91
N MET A 211 -6.05 -9.19 3.39
CA MET A 211 -4.98 -8.29 2.89
C MET A 211 -3.63 -8.59 3.47
#